data_a872c799feedb5c91a67de6635b877cd
#
_entry.id   a872c799feedb5c91a67de6635b877cd
#
_cell.length_a   1.000
_cell.length_b   1.000
_cell.length_c   1.000
_cell.angle_alpha   90.00
_cell.angle_beta   90.00
_cell.angle_gamma   90.00
#
_symmetry.space_group_name_H-M   'P 1'
#
loop_
_entity.id
_entity.type
_entity.pdbx_description
1 polymer ?
#
loop_
_entity_poly.entity_id
_entity_poly.type
_entity_poly.pdbx_seq_one_letter_code
_entity_poly.pdbx_strand_id
1 'polypeptide(L)'
;MQLGTFASDLPVMLAPMAGVTDLPMRQLAVKHGADIAIGEMMSSDLTLAHSRKSQSRAVHSADAGLRSVQLVGNDPTTIAKAAQFNVERGAQVIDINMGCPAKKVCKKAAGSALLADVQLVSDILKSTVQAVSVPVTLKIRTGIDRDHRNGVDVAEIAQSCGISMLTVHGRTRADKFKGEAEYETLRDIVRAVDIPVIANGDITSVDKAERVLNYSGAAGVMIGRAAQGQLWLPGYIANGLRKGLDTPPCAEARLALTREH
;
A
#
# COMPACT_ATOMS: atom_id res chain seq x y z
N MET A 1 -3.70 6.39 -14.12
CA MET A 1 -3.47 6.94 -12.76
C MET A 1 -2.24 7.83 -12.76
N GLN A 2 -2.31 8.99 -12.10
CA GLN A 2 -1.15 9.86 -11.86
C GLN A 2 -0.94 10.05 -10.35
N LEU A 3 0.31 9.98 -9.90
CA LEU A 3 0.68 10.14 -8.49
C LEU A 3 1.99 10.95 -8.41
N GLY A 4 1.87 12.27 -8.23
CA GLY A 4 2.99 13.18 -8.36
C GLY A 4 3.61 13.13 -9.75
N THR A 5 4.91 12.80 -9.81
CA THR A 5 5.66 12.63 -11.08
C THR A 5 5.47 11.24 -11.71
N PHE A 6 4.88 10.30 -11.00
CA PHE A 6 4.61 8.95 -11.51
C PHE A 6 3.29 8.90 -12.28
N ALA A 7 3.29 8.27 -13.45
CA ALA A 7 2.08 7.99 -14.25
C ALA A 7 2.11 6.55 -14.76
N SER A 8 0.98 5.87 -14.69
CA SER A 8 0.77 4.53 -15.25
C SER A 8 -0.72 4.30 -15.50
N ASP A 9 -1.05 3.68 -16.62
CA ASP A 9 -2.44 3.33 -16.95
C ASP A 9 -2.93 2.13 -16.15
N LEU A 10 -2.01 1.23 -15.81
CA LEU A 10 -2.32 0.01 -15.04
C LEU A 10 -1.16 -0.31 -14.08
N PRO A 11 -1.10 0.34 -12.91
CA PRO A 11 0.00 0.15 -11.97
C PRO A 11 -0.04 -1.21 -11.28
N VAL A 12 1.14 -1.85 -11.19
CA VAL A 12 1.37 -3.05 -10.40
C VAL A 12 2.40 -2.74 -9.31
N MET A 13 1.97 -2.80 -8.06
CA MET A 13 2.73 -2.32 -6.92
C MET A 13 3.20 -3.45 -6.00
N LEU A 14 4.33 -3.25 -5.32
CA LEU A 14 4.73 -4.06 -4.18
C LEU A 14 4.16 -3.46 -2.88
N ALA A 15 3.46 -4.29 -2.10
CA ALA A 15 2.83 -3.88 -0.85
C ALA A 15 3.85 -3.62 0.27
N PRO A 16 3.59 -2.66 1.17
CA PRO A 16 4.37 -2.50 2.39
C PRO A 16 4.18 -3.71 3.32
N MET A 17 5.26 -4.40 3.64
CA MET A 17 5.26 -5.59 4.51
C MET A 17 6.35 -5.45 5.56
N ALA A 18 5.94 -5.35 6.84
CA ALA A 18 6.88 -5.18 7.97
C ALA A 18 7.83 -6.37 8.10
N GLY A 19 9.14 -6.09 8.11
CA GLY A 19 10.21 -7.09 8.15
C GLY A 19 10.48 -7.76 6.81
N VAL A 20 9.94 -7.23 5.70
CA VAL A 20 10.06 -7.83 4.35
C VAL A 20 10.45 -6.79 3.31
N THR A 21 9.73 -5.67 3.21
CA THR A 21 9.97 -4.67 2.16
C THR A 21 11.04 -3.64 2.55
N ASP A 22 12.20 -4.15 2.92
CA ASP A 22 13.42 -3.35 3.11
C ASP A 22 13.92 -2.74 1.79
N LEU A 23 15.03 -2.01 1.83
CA LEU A 23 15.54 -1.35 0.63
C LEU A 23 15.94 -2.35 -0.47
N PRO A 24 16.72 -3.42 -0.20
CA PRO A 24 17.08 -4.40 -1.22
C PRO A 24 15.85 -5.01 -1.91
N MET A 25 14.84 -5.44 -1.16
CA MET A 25 13.62 -6.00 -1.76
C MET A 25 12.90 -5.00 -2.66
N ARG A 26 12.82 -3.72 -2.26
CA ARG A 26 12.19 -2.68 -3.09
C ARG A 26 12.96 -2.40 -4.37
N GLN A 27 14.30 -2.30 -4.28
CA GLN A 27 15.17 -2.11 -5.46
C GLN A 27 14.99 -3.25 -6.46
N LEU A 28 15.03 -4.50 -6.01
CA LEU A 28 14.85 -5.66 -6.88
C LEU A 28 13.45 -5.72 -7.48
N ALA A 29 12.41 -5.45 -6.69
CA ALA A 29 11.05 -5.45 -7.22
C ALA A 29 10.86 -4.40 -8.34
N VAL A 30 11.39 -3.18 -8.17
CA VAL A 30 11.35 -2.12 -9.19
C VAL A 30 12.23 -2.49 -10.40
N LYS A 31 13.45 -2.97 -10.18
CA LYS A 31 14.36 -3.44 -11.24
C LYS A 31 13.70 -4.51 -12.12
N HIS A 32 12.86 -5.36 -11.52
CA HIS A 32 12.15 -6.42 -12.23
C HIS A 32 10.75 -6.05 -12.69
N GLY A 33 10.38 -4.77 -12.64
CA GLY A 33 9.21 -4.21 -13.31
C GLY A 33 7.99 -3.92 -12.41
N ALA A 34 8.14 -3.93 -11.09
CA ALA A 34 7.14 -3.30 -10.24
C ALA A 34 7.14 -1.78 -10.47
N ASP A 35 5.97 -1.17 -10.58
CA ASP A 35 5.85 0.27 -10.82
C ASP A 35 6.19 1.09 -9.58
N ILE A 36 5.71 0.66 -8.43
CA ILE A 36 5.93 1.30 -7.13
C ILE A 36 6.19 0.21 -6.09
N ALA A 37 7.22 0.42 -5.28
CA ALA A 37 7.51 -0.41 -4.11
C ALA A 37 7.42 0.43 -2.84
N ILE A 38 6.39 0.18 -2.01
CA ILE A 38 6.16 0.93 -0.78
C ILE A 38 6.98 0.30 0.35
N GLY A 39 7.71 1.13 1.08
CA GLY A 39 8.53 0.70 2.21
C GLY A 39 7.72 0.24 3.42
N GLU A 40 8.41 -0.38 4.39
CA GLU A 40 7.81 -0.77 5.66
C GLU A 40 7.19 0.44 6.38
N MET A 41 6.05 0.21 7.08
CA MET A 41 5.41 1.27 7.86
C MET A 41 6.34 1.83 8.96
N MET A 42 6.39 3.14 9.07
CA MET A 42 7.11 3.90 10.08
C MET A 42 6.12 4.46 11.12
N SER A 43 6.54 4.51 12.39
CA SER A 43 5.74 5.18 13.42
C SER A 43 5.68 6.68 13.18
N SER A 44 4.51 7.28 13.41
CA SER A 44 4.35 8.73 13.42
C SER A 44 5.00 9.39 14.66
N ASP A 45 5.37 8.61 15.67
CA ASP A 45 6.09 9.09 16.84
C ASP A 45 7.55 9.40 16.47
N LEU A 46 7.84 10.69 16.30
CA LEU A 46 9.17 11.19 15.91
C LEU A 46 10.25 10.99 16.97
N THR A 47 9.89 10.72 18.23
CA THR A 47 10.89 10.37 19.26
C THR A 47 11.59 9.05 18.91
N LEU A 48 10.95 8.20 18.12
CA LEU A 48 11.50 6.95 17.62
C LEU A 48 12.28 7.10 16.30
N ALA A 49 12.35 8.30 15.70
CA ALA A 49 12.98 8.52 14.40
C ALA A 49 14.48 8.14 14.37
N HIS A 50 15.17 8.35 15.48
CA HIS A 50 16.59 8.02 15.64
C HIS A 50 16.86 6.57 16.04
N SER A 51 15.84 5.75 16.25
CA SER A 51 16.03 4.33 16.52
C SER A 51 16.61 3.61 15.29
N ARG A 52 17.50 2.63 15.51
CA ARG A 52 18.09 1.81 14.43
C ARG A 52 17.04 1.25 13.47
N LYS A 53 15.90 0.85 13.99
CA LYS A 53 14.78 0.30 13.20
C LYS A 53 14.13 1.37 12.32
N SER A 54 13.91 2.57 12.84
CA SER A 54 13.33 3.67 12.06
C SER A 54 14.30 4.16 10.98
N GLN A 55 15.57 4.27 11.31
CA GLN A 55 16.61 4.64 10.35
C GLN A 55 16.71 3.64 9.20
N SER A 56 16.74 2.33 9.50
CA SER A 56 16.76 1.27 8.49
C SER A 56 15.56 1.34 7.54
N ARG A 57 14.36 1.66 8.04
CA ARG A 57 13.15 1.80 7.23
C ARG A 57 13.10 3.09 6.43
N ALA A 58 13.76 4.13 6.89
CA ALA A 58 13.84 5.42 6.22
C ALA A 58 14.82 5.43 5.04
N VAL A 59 15.71 4.43 4.94
CA VAL A 59 16.68 4.35 3.85
C VAL A 59 15.95 4.23 2.51
N HIS A 60 16.39 5.05 1.55
CA HIS A 60 15.88 5.05 0.18
C HIS A 60 17.03 5.26 -0.80
N SER A 61 16.88 4.76 -2.01
CA SER A 61 17.77 4.94 -3.14
C SER A 61 16.92 5.18 -4.39
N ALA A 62 17.46 5.91 -5.35
CA ALA A 62 16.78 6.18 -6.62
C ALA A 62 16.40 4.88 -7.36
N ASP A 63 17.19 3.83 -7.21
CA ASP A 63 16.94 2.52 -7.83
C ASP A 63 15.67 1.82 -7.28
N ALA A 64 15.17 2.24 -6.12
CA ALA A 64 13.90 1.77 -5.58
C ALA A 64 12.67 2.54 -6.14
N GLY A 65 12.87 3.36 -7.15
CA GLY A 65 11.83 4.14 -7.82
C GLY A 65 11.25 5.24 -6.92
N LEU A 66 9.95 5.48 -7.05
CA LEU A 66 9.23 6.52 -6.30
C LEU A 66 9.36 6.31 -4.78
N ARG A 67 9.85 7.34 -4.07
CA ARG A 67 9.98 7.28 -2.61
C ARG A 67 8.61 7.47 -1.94
N SER A 68 7.91 6.38 -1.72
CA SER A 68 6.66 6.33 -0.97
C SER A 68 6.94 5.88 0.48
N VAL A 69 6.61 6.74 1.44
CA VAL A 69 6.80 6.49 2.87
C VAL A 69 5.46 6.19 3.53
N GLN A 70 5.32 5.00 4.10
CA GLN A 70 4.11 4.63 4.83
C GLN A 70 4.22 4.98 6.32
N LEU A 71 3.23 5.73 6.82
CA LEU A 71 3.11 6.15 8.23
C LEU A 71 1.99 5.39 8.93
N VAL A 72 2.22 5.06 10.21
CA VAL A 72 1.19 4.49 11.11
C VAL A 72 1.17 5.24 12.42
N GLY A 73 -0.02 5.62 12.84
CA GLY A 73 -0.30 6.36 14.07
C GLY A 73 -1.80 6.45 14.31
N ASN A 74 -2.20 7.22 15.32
CA ASN A 74 -3.59 7.42 15.71
C ASN A 74 -3.88 8.87 16.15
N ASP A 75 -2.92 9.76 16.02
CA ASP A 75 -3.07 11.17 16.37
C ASP A 75 -2.84 12.04 15.14
N PRO A 76 -3.81 12.90 14.74
CA PRO A 76 -3.72 13.72 13.53
C PRO A 76 -2.50 14.63 13.50
N THR A 77 -2.18 15.28 14.62
CA THR A 77 -1.05 16.21 14.71
C THR A 77 0.28 15.50 14.56
N THR A 78 0.42 14.33 15.21
CA THR A 78 1.65 13.54 15.17
C THR A 78 1.91 12.97 13.79
N ILE A 79 0.85 12.49 13.08
CA ILE A 79 0.96 11.97 11.72
C ILE A 79 1.32 13.11 10.76
N ALA A 80 0.68 14.26 10.85
CA ALA A 80 0.98 15.43 10.03
C ALA A 80 2.45 15.87 10.17
N LYS A 81 2.97 15.97 11.40
CA LYS A 81 4.39 16.28 11.66
C LYS A 81 5.33 15.22 11.10
N ALA A 82 4.97 13.95 11.24
CA ALA A 82 5.76 12.86 10.67
C ALA A 82 5.75 12.89 9.14
N ALA A 83 4.65 13.28 8.51
CA ALA A 83 4.56 13.46 7.07
C ALA A 83 5.50 14.59 6.61
N GLN A 84 5.45 15.77 7.22
CA GLN A 84 6.36 16.89 6.93
C GLN A 84 7.82 16.46 7.08
N PHE A 85 8.17 15.85 8.20
CA PHE A 85 9.51 15.35 8.47
C PHE A 85 10.05 14.40 7.37
N ASN A 86 9.19 13.54 6.81
CA ASN A 86 9.60 12.62 5.75
C ASN A 86 9.66 13.31 4.38
N VAL A 87 8.79 14.30 4.10
CA VAL A 87 8.84 15.11 2.88
C VAL A 87 10.13 15.94 2.83
N GLU A 88 10.52 16.58 3.92
CA GLU A 88 11.81 17.28 4.05
C GLU A 88 13.02 16.37 3.77
N ARG A 89 12.85 15.06 3.97
CA ARG A 89 13.87 14.03 3.67
C ARG A 89 13.70 13.40 2.29
N GLY A 90 12.87 13.99 1.44
CA GLY A 90 12.70 13.60 0.04
C GLY A 90 11.64 12.53 -0.19
N ALA A 91 10.70 12.32 0.72
CA ALA A 91 9.50 11.52 0.38
C ALA A 91 8.70 12.23 -0.72
N GLN A 92 8.35 11.48 -1.75
CA GLN A 92 7.58 11.96 -2.90
C GLN A 92 6.09 11.60 -2.79
N VAL A 93 5.78 10.65 -1.92
CA VAL A 93 4.43 10.22 -1.56
C VAL A 93 4.41 9.87 -0.07
N ILE A 94 3.37 10.30 0.63
CA ILE A 94 3.06 9.84 1.99
C ILE A 94 1.87 8.87 1.91
N ASP A 95 2.06 7.65 2.40
CA ASP A 95 1.01 6.63 2.48
C ASP A 95 0.57 6.43 3.94
N ILE A 96 -0.71 6.47 4.21
CA ILE A 96 -1.26 6.29 5.57
C ILE A 96 -1.73 4.84 5.75
N ASN A 97 -1.24 4.17 6.79
CA ASN A 97 -1.63 2.81 7.12
C ASN A 97 -2.86 2.78 8.04
N MET A 98 -3.98 2.39 7.48
CA MET A 98 -5.20 2.02 8.22
C MET A 98 -5.63 0.57 7.93
N GLY A 99 -4.66 -0.29 7.59
CA GLY A 99 -4.91 -1.70 7.23
C GLY A 99 -4.17 -2.74 8.09
N CYS A 100 -3.19 -2.36 8.91
CA CYS A 100 -2.39 -3.30 9.70
C CYS A 100 -3.22 -3.92 10.85
N PRO A 101 -3.40 -5.27 10.89
CA PRO A 101 -4.18 -5.94 11.92
C PRO A 101 -3.32 -6.44 13.10
N ALA A 102 -2.04 -6.08 13.14
CA ALA A 102 -1.11 -6.55 14.16
C ALA A 102 -1.54 -6.09 15.57
N LYS A 103 -1.59 -7.00 16.52
CA LYS A 103 -2.03 -6.72 17.90
C LYS A 103 -1.32 -5.51 18.52
N LYS A 104 0.01 -5.39 18.30
CA LYS A 104 0.81 -4.27 18.83
C LYS A 104 0.39 -2.92 18.27
N VAL A 105 -0.05 -2.86 17.01
CA VAL A 105 -0.53 -1.64 16.33
C VAL A 105 -1.95 -1.33 16.79
N CYS A 106 -2.85 -2.32 16.74
CA CYS A 106 -4.25 -2.15 17.13
C CYS A 106 -4.43 -1.81 18.63
N LYS A 107 -3.55 -2.31 19.52
CA LYS A 107 -3.55 -1.92 20.94
C LYS A 107 -3.27 -0.43 21.16
N LYS A 108 -2.63 0.24 20.20
CA LYS A 108 -2.40 1.68 20.19
C LYS A 108 -3.50 2.44 19.42
N ALA A 109 -4.65 1.82 19.17
CA ALA A 109 -5.74 2.37 18.36
C ALA A 109 -5.29 2.86 16.97
N ALA A 110 -4.26 2.22 16.36
CA ALA A 110 -3.70 2.58 15.07
C ALA A 110 -3.90 1.45 14.05
N GLY A 111 -3.54 1.69 12.78
CA GLY A 111 -3.71 0.73 11.70
C GLY A 111 -5.19 0.44 11.46
N SER A 112 -5.56 -0.84 11.30
CA SER A 112 -6.95 -1.22 11.02
C SER A 112 -7.93 -1.00 12.18
N ALA A 113 -7.45 -0.64 13.36
CA ALA A 113 -8.32 -0.24 14.47
C ALA A 113 -9.00 1.11 14.22
N LEU A 114 -8.38 1.98 13.42
CA LEU A 114 -8.94 3.31 13.05
C LEU A 114 -10.26 3.21 12.29
N LEU A 115 -10.50 2.11 11.58
CA LEU A 115 -11.77 1.92 10.84
C LEU A 115 -13.01 1.92 11.74
N ALA A 116 -12.84 1.80 13.07
CA ALA A 116 -13.94 1.90 14.04
C ALA A 116 -14.37 3.35 14.32
N ASP A 117 -13.55 4.34 13.96
CA ASP A 117 -13.78 5.75 14.25
C ASP A 117 -13.56 6.58 12.98
N VAL A 118 -14.62 6.72 12.21
CA VAL A 118 -14.58 7.44 10.91
C VAL A 118 -14.31 8.95 11.08
N GLN A 119 -14.65 9.53 12.23
CA GLN A 119 -14.32 10.92 12.51
C GLN A 119 -12.80 11.09 12.69
N LEU A 120 -12.17 10.20 13.47
CA LEU A 120 -10.71 10.20 13.63
C LEU A 120 -9.99 9.90 12.31
N VAL A 121 -10.54 9.02 11.45
CA VAL A 121 -10.04 8.80 10.09
C VAL A 121 -10.03 10.12 9.32
N SER A 122 -11.16 10.86 9.29
CA SER A 122 -11.26 12.15 8.62
C SER A 122 -10.23 13.16 9.14
N ASP A 123 -10.09 13.27 10.46
CA ASP A 123 -9.19 14.24 11.09
C ASP A 123 -7.70 13.93 10.75
N ILE A 124 -7.32 12.66 10.78
CA ILE A 124 -5.98 12.22 10.37
C ILE A 124 -5.72 12.55 8.90
N LEU A 125 -6.64 12.21 8.01
CA LEU A 125 -6.46 12.42 6.58
C LEU A 125 -6.39 13.91 6.23
N LYS A 126 -7.31 14.73 6.74
CA LYS A 126 -7.30 16.18 6.55
C LYS A 126 -6.01 16.81 7.03
N SER A 127 -5.61 16.51 8.28
CA SER A 127 -4.39 17.06 8.86
C SER A 127 -3.14 16.67 8.05
N THR A 128 -3.09 15.45 7.54
CA THR A 128 -1.95 14.99 6.76
C THR A 128 -1.91 15.66 5.38
N VAL A 129 -3.03 15.69 4.65
CA VAL A 129 -3.11 16.32 3.33
C VAL A 129 -2.77 17.81 3.39
N GLN A 130 -3.25 18.53 4.42
CA GLN A 130 -2.96 19.95 4.62
C GLN A 130 -1.50 20.23 5.01
N ALA A 131 -0.81 19.25 5.57
CA ALA A 131 0.55 19.41 6.07
C ALA A 131 1.65 19.27 5.02
N VAL A 132 1.37 18.67 3.86
CA VAL A 132 2.39 18.35 2.85
C VAL A 132 1.97 18.76 1.45
N SER A 133 2.95 19.02 0.58
CA SER A 133 2.73 19.37 -0.83
C SER A 133 2.81 18.17 -1.78
N VAL A 134 3.18 16.99 -1.27
CA VAL A 134 3.24 15.75 -2.04
C VAL A 134 1.92 14.99 -1.95
N PRO A 135 1.60 14.10 -2.91
CA PRO A 135 0.41 13.27 -2.84
C PRO A 135 0.36 12.46 -1.53
N VAL A 136 -0.83 12.40 -0.94
CA VAL A 136 -1.13 11.52 0.20
C VAL A 136 -2.00 10.37 -0.29
N THR A 137 -1.62 9.14 0.04
CA THR A 137 -2.36 7.93 -0.27
C THR A 137 -2.81 7.22 1.00
N LEU A 138 -3.80 6.36 0.89
CA LEU A 138 -4.36 5.64 2.02
C LEU A 138 -4.42 4.13 1.72
N LYS A 139 -4.01 3.30 2.70
CA LYS A 139 -4.16 1.85 2.62
C LYS A 139 -5.05 1.33 3.73
N ILE A 140 -6.19 0.72 3.34
CA ILE A 140 -7.22 0.20 4.25
C ILE A 140 -7.46 -1.31 4.10
N ARG A 141 -8.37 -1.81 4.93
CA ARG A 141 -9.11 -3.08 4.79
C ARG A 141 -10.58 -2.78 4.50
N THR A 142 -11.35 -3.82 4.18
CA THR A 142 -12.79 -3.69 3.87
C THR A 142 -13.65 -3.31 5.07
N GLY A 143 -13.12 -3.42 6.28
CA GLY A 143 -13.80 -3.07 7.52
C GLY A 143 -13.20 -3.75 8.74
N ILE A 144 -13.91 -3.70 9.86
CA ILE A 144 -13.48 -4.27 11.15
C ILE A 144 -13.70 -5.78 11.15
N ASP A 145 -14.88 -6.22 10.77
CA ASP A 145 -15.30 -7.60 10.63
C ASP A 145 -16.30 -7.75 9.47
N ARG A 146 -16.86 -8.94 9.27
CA ARG A 146 -17.74 -9.23 8.13
C ARG A 146 -19.09 -8.54 8.20
N ASP A 147 -19.55 -8.22 9.40
CA ASP A 147 -20.83 -7.55 9.65
C ASP A 147 -20.66 -6.01 9.63
N HIS A 148 -19.43 -5.53 9.80
CA HIS A 148 -19.09 -4.10 9.84
C HIS A 148 -18.03 -3.76 8.78
N ARG A 149 -18.42 -3.84 7.51
CA ARG A 149 -17.63 -3.46 6.34
C ARG A 149 -17.93 -2.02 5.93
N ASN A 150 -17.23 -1.08 6.54
CA ASN A 150 -17.38 0.35 6.27
C ASN A 150 -16.33 0.92 5.29
N GLY A 151 -15.77 0.05 4.44
CA GLY A 151 -14.76 0.45 3.47
C GLY A 151 -15.24 1.52 2.49
N VAL A 152 -16.53 1.51 2.11
CA VAL A 152 -17.13 2.53 1.23
C VAL A 152 -17.16 3.88 1.91
N ASP A 153 -17.68 3.98 3.14
CA ASP A 153 -17.73 5.23 3.91
C ASP A 153 -16.33 5.84 4.09
N VAL A 154 -15.34 4.98 4.40
CA VAL A 154 -13.94 5.41 4.54
C VAL A 154 -13.37 5.91 3.22
N ALA A 155 -13.73 5.31 2.09
CA ALA A 155 -13.28 5.74 0.77
C ALA A 155 -13.84 7.11 0.38
N GLU A 156 -15.12 7.36 0.62
CA GLU A 156 -15.76 8.66 0.39
C GLU A 156 -15.14 9.76 1.27
N ILE A 157 -14.88 9.46 2.54
CA ILE A 157 -14.16 10.35 3.45
C ILE A 157 -12.75 10.61 2.92
N ALA A 158 -12.03 9.59 2.47
CA ALA A 158 -10.68 9.73 1.93
C ALA A 158 -10.67 10.67 0.70
N GLN A 159 -11.59 10.46 -0.24
CA GLN A 159 -11.74 11.36 -1.40
C GLN A 159 -12.04 12.80 -0.96
N SER A 160 -12.99 13.00 -0.05
CA SER A 160 -13.37 14.34 0.45
C SER A 160 -12.23 15.06 1.18
N CYS A 161 -11.29 14.30 1.76
CA CYS A 161 -10.09 14.83 2.43
C CYS A 161 -8.93 15.12 1.46
N GLY A 162 -9.04 14.78 0.17
CA GLY A 162 -8.01 15.01 -0.84
C GLY A 162 -6.96 13.91 -0.95
N ILE A 163 -7.31 12.68 -0.56
CA ILE A 163 -6.45 11.50 -0.80
C ILE A 163 -6.33 11.26 -2.31
N SER A 164 -5.11 11.05 -2.79
CA SER A 164 -4.80 10.92 -4.21
C SER A 164 -4.95 9.49 -4.75
N MET A 165 -4.94 8.48 -3.89
CA MET A 165 -5.09 7.06 -4.26
C MET A 165 -5.47 6.25 -3.03
N LEU A 166 -6.35 5.28 -3.20
CA LEU A 166 -6.76 4.34 -2.15
C LEU A 166 -6.32 2.92 -2.50
N THR A 167 -5.66 2.22 -1.57
CA THR A 167 -5.39 0.78 -1.69
C THR A 167 -6.27 0.00 -0.72
N VAL A 168 -7.01 -0.98 -1.21
CA VAL A 168 -7.93 -1.78 -0.41
C VAL A 168 -7.49 -3.23 -0.35
N HIS A 169 -7.19 -3.73 0.86
CA HIS A 169 -6.99 -5.16 1.08
C HIS A 169 -8.35 -5.84 1.27
N GLY A 170 -8.69 -6.79 0.40
CA GLY A 170 -9.95 -7.54 0.36
C GLY A 170 -10.18 -8.47 1.56
N ARG A 171 -9.83 -8.06 2.76
CA ARG A 171 -10.09 -8.72 4.04
C ARG A 171 -10.43 -7.71 5.11
N THR A 172 -11.26 -8.12 6.08
CA THR A 172 -11.51 -7.32 7.28
C THR A 172 -10.35 -7.39 8.26
N ARG A 173 -10.36 -6.52 9.28
CA ARG A 173 -9.41 -6.60 10.40
C ARG A 173 -9.47 -7.94 11.12
N ALA A 174 -10.69 -8.46 11.35
CA ALA A 174 -10.91 -9.72 12.05
C ALA A 174 -10.38 -10.94 11.29
N ASP A 175 -10.51 -10.95 9.97
CA ASP A 175 -9.97 -12.03 9.12
C ASP A 175 -8.45 -12.12 9.17
N LYS A 176 -7.76 -11.00 9.43
CA LYS A 176 -6.29 -10.89 9.37
C LYS A 176 -5.75 -11.38 8.02
N PHE A 177 -5.26 -12.64 7.99
CA PHE A 177 -4.72 -13.31 6.80
C PHE A 177 -5.39 -14.65 6.53
N LYS A 178 -6.48 -14.97 7.25
CA LYS A 178 -7.24 -16.22 7.11
C LYS A 178 -8.29 -16.09 6.00
N GLY A 179 -8.73 -17.22 5.50
CA GLY A 179 -9.72 -17.28 4.42
C GLY A 179 -9.19 -16.67 3.12
N GLU A 180 -10.08 -16.33 2.22
CA GLU A 180 -9.80 -15.69 0.94
C GLU A 180 -10.09 -14.19 0.98
N ALA A 181 -9.38 -13.42 0.16
CA ALA A 181 -9.70 -12.02 -0.07
C ALA A 181 -10.97 -11.92 -0.91
N GLU A 182 -11.90 -11.07 -0.52
CA GLU A 182 -13.08 -10.72 -1.28
C GLU A 182 -12.87 -9.41 -2.04
N TYR A 183 -13.60 -9.26 -3.13
CA TYR A 183 -13.46 -8.09 -4.00
C TYR A 183 -14.80 -7.37 -4.23
N GLU A 184 -15.85 -7.78 -3.53
CA GLU A 184 -17.17 -7.17 -3.59
C GLU A 184 -17.17 -5.77 -3.00
N THR A 185 -16.71 -5.63 -1.76
CA THR A 185 -16.54 -4.32 -1.11
C THR A 185 -15.60 -3.42 -1.92
N LEU A 186 -14.54 -4.00 -2.52
CA LEU A 186 -13.62 -3.25 -3.36
C LEU A 186 -14.30 -2.71 -4.62
N ARG A 187 -15.13 -3.51 -5.30
CA ARG A 187 -15.95 -3.08 -6.43
C ARG A 187 -16.91 -1.94 -6.03
N ASP A 188 -17.53 -2.07 -4.87
CA ASP A 188 -18.49 -1.06 -4.39
C ASP A 188 -17.76 0.26 -4.04
N ILE A 189 -16.55 0.18 -3.48
CA ILE A 189 -15.65 1.34 -3.29
C ILE A 189 -15.31 1.99 -4.64
N VAL A 190 -14.90 1.21 -5.65
CA VAL A 190 -14.55 1.75 -6.99
C VAL A 190 -15.73 2.50 -7.61
N ARG A 191 -16.96 2.09 -7.34
CA ARG A 191 -18.17 2.76 -7.83
C ARG A 191 -18.54 4.03 -7.08
N ALA A 192 -18.07 4.15 -5.83
CA ALA A 192 -18.42 5.26 -4.93
C ALA A 192 -17.45 6.44 -5.03
N VAL A 193 -16.23 6.25 -5.56
CA VAL A 193 -15.21 7.29 -5.59
C VAL A 193 -14.57 7.46 -6.97
N ASP A 194 -14.09 8.68 -7.26
CA ASP A 194 -13.39 9.01 -8.51
C ASP A 194 -11.87 8.84 -8.40
N ILE A 195 -11.33 8.79 -7.17
CA ILE A 195 -9.90 8.59 -6.95
C ILE A 195 -9.48 7.15 -7.34
N PRO A 196 -8.26 6.96 -7.86
CA PRO A 196 -7.77 5.62 -8.21
C PRO A 196 -7.80 4.66 -7.03
N VAL A 197 -8.41 3.49 -7.24
CA VAL A 197 -8.46 2.41 -6.23
C VAL A 197 -7.58 1.25 -6.69
N ILE A 198 -6.69 0.78 -5.81
CA ILE A 198 -5.76 -0.32 -6.06
C ILE A 198 -6.22 -1.56 -5.31
N ALA A 199 -6.39 -2.66 -6.03
CA ALA A 199 -6.80 -3.95 -5.45
C ALA A 199 -5.62 -4.67 -4.78
N ASN A 200 -5.81 -5.14 -3.55
CA ASN A 200 -4.81 -5.91 -2.83
C ASN A 200 -5.45 -7.14 -2.13
N GLY A 201 -4.75 -8.24 -2.10
CA GLY A 201 -5.15 -9.49 -1.45
C GLY A 201 -5.16 -10.67 -2.42
N ASP A 202 -4.45 -11.74 -2.10
CA ASP A 202 -4.41 -13.04 -2.80
C ASP A 202 -4.17 -12.97 -4.33
N ILE A 203 -3.50 -11.93 -4.80
CA ILE A 203 -3.12 -11.77 -6.21
C ILE A 203 -1.77 -12.45 -6.39
N THR A 204 -1.78 -13.57 -7.12
CA THR A 204 -0.64 -14.51 -7.21
C THR A 204 -0.21 -14.84 -8.63
N SER A 205 -0.96 -14.38 -9.64
CA SER A 205 -0.71 -14.64 -11.07
C SER A 205 -1.30 -13.53 -11.94
N VAL A 206 -0.94 -13.50 -13.22
CA VAL A 206 -1.53 -12.61 -14.23
C VAL A 206 -3.04 -12.86 -14.34
N ASP A 207 -3.47 -14.09 -14.53
CA ASP A 207 -4.87 -14.48 -14.62
C ASP A 207 -5.70 -14.08 -13.37
N LYS A 208 -5.12 -14.21 -12.16
CA LYS A 208 -5.81 -13.73 -10.96
C LYS A 208 -5.91 -12.20 -10.93
N ALA A 209 -4.87 -11.49 -11.36
CA ALA A 209 -4.88 -10.04 -11.44
C ALA A 209 -5.93 -9.54 -12.45
N GLU A 210 -6.00 -10.14 -13.63
CA GLU A 210 -7.02 -9.85 -14.66
C GLU A 210 -8.44 -10.05 -14.14
N ARG A 211 -8.70 -11.19 -13.51
CA ARG A 211 -10.02 -11.47 -12.92
C ARG A 211 -10.39 -10.44 -11.86
N VAL A 212 -9.46 -10.05 -11.00
CA VAL A 212 -9.70 -9.05 -9.96
C VAL A 212 -9.99 -7.68 -10.56
N LEU A 213 -9.20 -7.25 -11.55
CA LEU A 213 -9.39 -5.98 -12.25
C LEU A 213 -10.74 -5.93 -12.98
N ASN A 214 -11.05 -6.97 -13.76
CA ASN A 214 -12.31 -7.08 -14.51
C ASN A 214 -13.54 -7.11 -13.59
N TYR A 215 -13.45 -7.77 -12.44
CA TYR A 215 -14.54 -7.84 -11.48
C TYR A 215 -14.76 -6.54 -10.71
N SER A 216 -13.68 -5.95 -10.24
CA SER A 216 -13.73 -4.79 -9.34
C SER A 216 -13.74 -3.44 -10.04
N GLY A 217 -13.19 -3.34 -11.25
CA GLY A 217 -12.92 -2.08 -11.94
C GLY A 217 -11.75 -1.28 -11.34
N ALA A 218 -10.92 -1.90 -10.49
CA ALA A 218 -9.78 -1.23 -9.88
C ALA A 218 -8.79 -0.69 -10.92
N ALA A 219 -8.15 0.42 -10.61
CA ALA A 219 -7.18 1.08 -11.49
C ALA A 219 -5.84 0.33 -11.60
N GLY A 220 -5.58 -0.61 -10.67
CA GLY A 220 -4.35 -1.39 -10.64
C GLY A 220 -4.36 -2.40 -9.49
N VAL A 221 -3.23 -3.10 -9.31
CA VAL A 221 -3.10 -4.15 -8.31
C VAL A 221 -1.88 -3.95 -7.42
N MET A 222 -1.95 -4.44 -6.18
CA MET A 222 -0.84 -4.44 -5.24
C MET A 222 -0.55 -5.85 -4.76
N ILE A 223 0.68 -6.32 -4.96
CA ILE A 223 1.12 -7.66 -4.62
C ILE A 223 1.76 -7.65 -3.22
N GLY A 224 1.26 -8.51 -2.34
CA GLY A 224 1.80 -8.66 -0.98
C GLY A 224 2.60 -9.95 -0.83
N ARG A 225 2.13 -10.83 0.03
CA ARG A 225 2.81 -12.08 0.46
C ARG A 225 3.28 -12.97 -0.70
N ALA A 226 2.59 -12.96 -1.83
CA ALA A 226 3.00 -13.72 -3.00
C ALA A 226 4.37 -13.30 -3.57
N ALA A 227 4.81 -12.06 -3.30
CA ALA A 227 6.13 -11.59 -3.72
C ALA A 227 7.28 -12.10 -2.81
N GLN A 228 6.98 -12.70 -1.65
CA GLN A 228 8.00 -13.27 -0.78
C GLN A 228 8.61 -14.52 -1.45
N GLY A 229 9.92 -14.51 -1.62
CA GLY A 229 10.64 -15.53 -2.39
C GLY A 229 10.41 -15.45 -3.92
N GLN A 230 9.61 -14.49 -4.38
CA GLN A 230 9.27 -14.25 -5.79
C GLN A 230 9.35 -12.76 -6.13
N LEU A 231 10.52 -12.14 -5.93
CA LEU A 231 10.75 -10.70 -6.12
C LEU A 231 10.36 -10.19 -7.52
N TRP A 232 10.41 -11.09 -8.50
CA TRP A 232 10.05 -10.86 -9.89
C TRP A 232 8.52 -10.80 -10.13
N LEU A 233 7.70 -11.31 -9.20
CA LEU A 233 6.28 -11.52 -9.41
C LEU A 233 5.50 -10.22 -9.73
N PRO A 234 5.72 -9.08 -9.07
CA PRO A 234 5.03 -7.85 -9.45
C PRO A 234 5.31 -7.44 -10.90
N GLY A 235 6.56 -7.48 -11.33
CA GLY A 235 6.93 -7.14 -12.70
C GLY A 235 6.45 -8.17 -13.74
N TYR A 236 6.44 -9.44 -13.40
CA TYR A 236 5.84 -10.46 -14.24
C TYR A 236 4.34 -10.22 -14.45
N ILE A 237 3.60 -9.92 -13.38
CA ILE A 237 2.18 -9.57 -13.50
C ILE A 237 2.01 -8.30 -14.33
N ALA A 238 2.84 -7.27 -14.15
CA ALA A 238 2.80 -6.05 -14.94
C ALA A 238 2.99 -6.31 -16.44
N ASN A 239 3.98 -7.15 -16.78
CA ASN A 239 4.24 -7.53 -18.18
C ASN A 239 3.09 -8.37 -18.77
N GLY A 240 2.52 -9.30 -18.00
CA GLY A 240 1.36 -10.09 -18.42
C GLY A 240 0.17 -9.20 -18.74
N LEU A 241 -0.22 -8.34 -17.81
CA LEU A 241 -1.35 -7.43 -17.97
C LEU A 241 -1.21 -6.43 -19.13
N ARG A 242 0.01 -5.94 -19.40
CA ARG A 242 0.25 -4.88 -20.40
C ARG A 242 0.62 -5.41 -21.78
N LYS A 243 1.30 -6.56 -21.83
CA LYS A 243 1.91 -7.09 -23.07
C LYS A 243 1.39 -8.48 -23.43
N GLY A 244 0.52 -9.08 -22.63
CA GLY A 244 0.09 -10.47 -22.79
C GLY A 244 1.19 -11.49 -22.60
N LEU A 245 2.30 -11.14 -21.94
CA LEU A 245 3.44 -12.03 -21.73
C LEU A 245 3.25 -12.82 -20.44
N ASP A 246 2.74 -14.04 -20.53
CA ASP A 246 2.49 -14.93 -19.41
C ASP A 246 3.55 -16.04 -19.32
N THR A 247 4.83 -15.66 -19.40
CA THR A 247 5.94 -16.59 -19.22
C THR A 247 6.77 -16.19 -18.00
N PRO A 248 6.69 -16.93 -16.90
CA PRO A 248 7.46 -16.62 -15.71
C PRO A 248 8.97 -16.83 -15.97
N PRO A 249 9.85 -16.14 -15.21
CA PRO A 249 11.29 -16.32 -15.34
C PRO A 249 11.68 -17.80 -15.20
N CYS A 250 12.66 -18.27 -15.99
CA CYS A 250 13.19 -19.63 -15.88
C CYS A 250 13.85 -19.89 -14.51
N ALA A 251 14.11 -21.14 -14.18
CA ALA A 251 14.67 -21.52 -12.88
C ALA A 251 16.02 -20.84 -12.60
N GLU A 252 16.88 -20.72 -13.63
CA GLU A 252 18.18 -20.06 -13.53
C GLU A 252 18.05 -18.57 -13.22
N ALA A 253 17.12 -17.86 -13.89
CA ALA A 253 16.84 -16.46 -13.63
C ALA A 253 16.30 -16.24 -12.19
N ARG A 254 15.41 -17.14 -11.72
CA ARG A 254 14.92 -17.09 -10.33
C ARG A 254 16.02 -17.32 -9.31
N LEU A 255 16.94 -18.25 -9.58
CA LEU A 255 18.08 -18.51 -8.72
C LEU A 255 19.05 -17.32 -8.68
N ALA A 256 19.31 -16.69 -9.83
CA ALA A 256 20.12 -15.48 -9.91
C ALA A 256 19.55 -14.36 -9.04
N LEU A 257 18.24 -14.12 -9.13
CA LEU A 257 17.51 -13.14 -8.28
C LEU A 257 17.62 -13.43 -6.79
N THR A 258 17.57 -14.69 -6.39
CA THR A 258 17.73 -15.09 -4.98
C THR A 258 19.14 -14.80 -4.47
N ARG A 259 20.15 -14.89 -5.34
CA ARG A 259 21.55 -14.56 -4.99
C ARG A 259 21.82 -13.06 -4.96
N GLU A 260 21.05 -12.28 -5.72
CA GLU A 260 21.14 -10.83 -5.75
C GLU A 260 20.51 -10.18 -4.52
N HIS A 261 19.48 -10.81 -3.91
CA HIS A 261 18.82 -10.39 -2.68
C HIS A 261 19.63 -10.76 -1.43
#